data_0a14fbbaefd3ca43c072171a3e27e038
#
_entry.id   0a14fbbaefd3ca43c072171a3e27e038
#
_cell.length_a   1.000
_cell.length_b   1.000
_cell.length_c   1.000
_cell.angle_alpha   90.00
_cell.angle_beta   90.00
_cell.angle_gamma   90.00
#
_symmetry.space_group_name_H-M   'P 1'
#
loop_
_entity.id
_entity.type
_entity.pdbx_description
1 polymer ?
#
loop_
_entity_poly.entity_id
_entity_poly.type
_entity_poly.pdbx_seq_one_letter_code
_entity_poly.pdbx_strand_id
1 'polypeptide(L)'
;MTSYKQYKEVLKRLKKRYIKTPDTFVRWSNALELVVATVLSAQCTDKRVNEVTEVLFKKYKTAKDYAQADTQTLKREIHSIGFYNSKTKYLKGIGKRLLEAYGGKVPSSFEDLLTLPGVSRKTANLVMAKLHKRPTGVAVDTHVRRISPRLGWTKEKKNVEKIERDLNRLLDSKDYLDANEYLIMLGRDVCKATPRCIACPLNDICPTGRNNLY
;
A
#
# COMPACT_ATOMS: atom_id res chain seq x y z
N MET A 1 9.32 27.71 6.08
CA MET A 1 9.87 26.39 6.48
C MET A 1 10.27 25.67 5.19
N THR A 2 11.49 25.10 5.10
CA THR A 2 11.90 24.33 3.92
C THR A 2 11.04 23.08 3.76
N SER A 3 10.81 22.59 2.54
CA SER A 3 10.00 21.39 2.27
C SER A 3 10.48 20.17 3.07
N TYR A 4 11.80 20.03 3.28
CA TYR A 4 12.38 18.98 4.10
C TYR A 4 11.98 19.08 5.58
N LYS A 5 12.11 20.26 6.20
CA LYS A 5 11.67 20.48 7.60
C LYS A 5 10.16 20.29 7.76
N GLN A 6 9.39 20.68 6.74
CA GLN A 6 7.95 20.51 6.75
C GLN A 6 7.56 19.04 6.75
N TYR A 7 8.15 18.17 5.91
CA TYR A 7 7.75 16.77 5.89
C TYR A 7 8.09 16.05 7.20
N LYS A 8 9.22 16.37 7.83
CA LYS A 8 9.57 15.82 9.15
C LYS A 8 8.52 16.19 10.21
N GLU A 9 8.10 17.45 10.23
CA GLU A 9 7.06 17.91 11.15
C GLU A 9 5.70 17.28 10.85
N VAL A 10 5.35 17.12 9.56
CA VAL A 10 4.14 16.40 9.14
C VAL A 10 4.15 14.98 9.70
N LEU A 11 5.20 14.20 9.47
CA LEU A 11 5.28 12.84 9.99
C LEU A 11 5.23 12.78 11.51
N LYS A 12 5.92 13.68 12.19
CA LYS A 12 5.89 13.78 13.66
C LYS A 12 4.47 13.99 14.19
N ARG A 13 3.72 14.92 13.61
CA ARG A 13 2.32 15.20 14.01
C ARG A 13 1.39 14.03 13.70
N LEU A 14 1.56 13.41 12.55
CA LEU A 14 0.74 12.25 12.16
C LEU A 14 1.03 11.05 13.05
N LYS A 15 2.29 10.79 13.41
CA LYS A 15 2.68 9.75 14.39
C LYS A 15 2.03 9.99 15.77
N LYS A 16 1.94 11.24 16.20
CA LYS A 16 1.25 11.59 17.46
C LYS A 16 -0.27 11.41 17.36
N ARG A 17 -0.86 11.71 16.22
CA ARG A 17 -2.33 11.66 16.01
C ARG A 17 -2.86 10.25 15.76
N TYR A 18 -2.11 9.41 15.06
CA TYR A 18 -2.57 8.11 14.57
C TYR A 18 -1.74 6.98 15.14
N ILE A 19 -2.41 6.06 15.86
CA ILE A 19 -1.79 4.84 16.36
C ILE A 19 -2.05 3.73 15.34
N LYS A 20 -0.97 3.07 14.88
CA LYS A 20 -1.08 1.88 14.03
C LYS A 20 -1.43 0.68 14.89
N THR A 21 -2.52 -0.02 14.54
CA THR A 21 -2.93 -1.28 15.17
C THR A 21 -2.80 -2.42 14.16
N PRO A 22 -2.82 -3.70 14.59
CA PRO A 22 -2.82 -4.83 13.65
C PRO A 22 -3.91 -4.75 12.59
N ASP A 23 -5.05 -4.11 12.90
CA ASP A 23 -6.20 -3.95 12.00
C ASP A 23 -6.16 -2.71 11.12
N THR A 24 -5.17 -1.85 11.31
CA THR A 24 -5.02 -0.61 10.49
C THR A 24 -4.80 -0.93 9.01
N PHE A 25 -4.14 -2.06 8.73
CA PHE A 25 -3.79 -2.54 7.40
C PHE A 25 -4.03 -4.05 7.27
N VAL A 26 -3.71 -4.62 6.10
CA VAL A 26 -3.80 -6.07 5.88
C VAL A 26 -2.82 -6.83 6.78
N ARG A 27 -3.31 -7.96 7.34
CA ARG A 27 -2.54 -8.87 8.20
C ARG A 27 -1.79 -9.89 7.34
N TRP A 28 -0.63 -10.29 7.80
CA TRP A 28 0.22 -11.30 7.18
C TRP A 28 1.27 -11.82 8.18
N SER A 29 1.75 -13.02 8.00
CA SER A 29 2.79 -13.65 8.84
C SER A 29 4.07 -13.99 8.07
N ASN A 30 3.99 -14.10 6.75
CA ASN A 30 5.14 -14.42 5.88
C ASN A 30 5.07 -13.67 4.55
N ALA A 31 6.12 -13.78 3.74
CA ALA A 31 6.28 -13.07 2.48
C ALA A 31 5.16 -13.38 1.47
N LEU A 32 4.78 -14.64 1.34
CA LEU A 32 3.72 -15.06 0.41
C LEU A 32 2.37 -14.46 0.82
N GLU A 33 2.05 -14.52 2.09
CA GLU A 33 0.82 -13.91 2.63
C GLU A 33 0.77 -12.40 2.41
N LEU A 34 1.90 -11.69 2.59
CA LEU A 34 1.95 -10.26 2.30
C LEU A 34 1.66 -9.96 0.83
N VAL A 35 2.28 -10.68 -0.11
CA VAL A 35 2.02 -10.51 -1.55
C VAL A 35 0.56 -10.78 -1.86
N VAL A 36 0.02 -11.90 -1.40
CA VAL A 36 -1.38 -12.29 -1.62
C VAL A 36 -2.35 -11.25 -1.03
N ALA A 37 -2.17 -10.88 0.24
CA ALA A 37 -3.03 -9.88 0.90
C ALA A 37 -2.99 -8.54 0.17
N THR A 38 -1.81 -8.09 -0.28
CA THR A 38 -1.66 -6.82 -1.00
C THR A 38 -2.32 -6.87 -2.38
N VAL A 39 -2.24 -7.98 -3.10
CA VAL A 39 -2.96 -8.17 -4.37
C VAL A 39 -4.47 -8.19 -4.14
N LEU A 40 -4.93 -8.85 -3.08
CA LEU A 40 -6.35 -8.88 -2.72
C LEU A 40 -6.88 -7.51 -2.28
N SER A 41 -6.05 -6.65 -1.67
CA SER A 41 -6.45 -5.31 -1.18
C SER A 41 -6.69 -4.29 -2.30
N ALA A 42 -6.28 -4.55 -3.55
CA ALA A 42 -6.57 -3.66 -4.65
C ALA A 42 -8.10 -3.46 -4.82
N GLN A 43 -8.57 -2.21 -4.67
CA GLN A 43 -9.99 -1.84 -4.71
C GLN A 43 -10.88 -2.68 -3.74
N CYS A 44 -10.34 -2.99 -2.57
CA CYS A 44 -11.06 -3.66 -1.49
C CYS A 44 -10.62 -3.07 -0.15
N THR A 45 -11.50 -3.08 0.86
CA THR A 45 -11.15 -2.61 2.20
C THR A 45 -10.24 -3.61 2.91
N ASP A 46 -9.27 -3.11 3.70
CA ASP A 46 -8.36 -3.97 4.46
C ASP A 46 -9.13 -4.89 5.42
N LYS A 47 -10.23 -4.41 6.03
CA LYS A 47 -11.12 -5.22 6.87
C LYS A 47 -11.63 -6.44 6.12
N ARG A 48 -12.20 -6.25 4.91
CA ARG A 48 -12.71 -7.37 4.10
C ARG A 48 -11.59 -8.32 3.68
N VAL A 49 -10.42 -7.79 3.32
CA VAL A 49 -9.26 -8.63 3.00
C VAL A 49 -8.85 -9.48 4.19
N ASN A 50 -8.76 -8.88 5.39
CA ASN A 50 -8.39 -9.60 6.61
C ASN A 50 -9.37 -10.73 6.97
N GLU A 51 -10.68 -10.48 6.81
CA GLU A 51 -11.72 -11.51 7.00
C GLU A 51 -11.53 -12.72 6.06
N VAL A 52 -11.23 -12.45 4.79
CA VAL A 52 -11.03 -13.52 3.78
C VAL A 52 -9.69 -14.22 3.97
N THR A 53 -8.60 -13.48 4.22
CA THR A 53 -7.26 -14.05 4.33
C THR A 53 -7.08 -14.87 5.60
N GLU A 54 -7.83 -14.60 6.66
CA GLU A 54 -7.82 -15.42 7.88
C GLU A 54 -8.15 -16.90 7.62
N VAL A 55 -9.09 -17.16 6.71
CA VAL A 55 -9.45 -18.52 6.29
C VAL A 55 -8.51 -19.00 5.19
N LEU A 56 -8.21 -18.13 4.21
CA LEU A 56 -7.40 -18.47 3.03
C LEU A 56 -6.01 -18.96 3.42
N PHE A 57 -5.32 -18.27 4.33
CA PHE A 57 -3.96 -18.59 4.77
C PHE A 57 -3.84 -19.87 5.62
N LYS A 58 -4.93 -20.32 6.22
CA LYS A 58 -4.96 -21.64 6.88
C LYS A 58 -4.90 -22.77 5.85
N LYS A 59 -5.46 -22.55 4.65
CA LYS A 59 -5.58 -23.54 3.58
C LYS A 59 -4.43 -23.48 2.58
N TYR A 60 -4.05 -22.29 2.14
CA TYR A 60 -3.02 -22.07 1.13
C TYR A 60 -1.76 -21.50 1.77
N LYS A 61 -0.80 -22.38 2.12
CA LYS A 61 0.41 -22.03 2.87
C LYS A 61 1.65 -21.84 1.99
N THR A 62 1.62 -22.41 0.78
CA THR A 62 2.76 -22.45 -0.14
C THR A 62 2.39 -21.95 -1.54
N ALA A 63 3.39 -21.58 -2.32
CA ALA A 63 3.22 -21.25 -3.73
C ALA A 63 2.56 -22.40 -4.52
N LYS A 64 2.88 -23.65 -4.14
CA LYS A 64 2.31 -24.85 -4.75
C LYS A 64 0.81 -24.94 -4.52
N ASP A 65 0.33 -24.62 -3.32
CA ASP A 65 -1.09 -24.65 -2.99
C ASP A 65 -1.88 -23.70 -3.89
N TYR A 66 -1.39 -22.47 -4.10
CA TYR A 66 -2.00 -21.52 -5.02
C TYR A 66 -1.93 -21.96 -6.48
N ALA A 67 -0.78 -22.50 -6.93
CA ALA A 67 -0.61 -22.96 -8.31
C ALA A 67 -1.57 -24.09 -8.65
N GLN A 68 -1.77 -25.03 -7.73
CA GLN A 68 -2.58 -26.23 -7.89
C GLN A 68 -4.04 -26.06 -7.43
N ALA A 69 -4.39 -24.89 -6.85
CA ALA A 69 -5.74 -24.63 -6.38
C ALA A 69 -6.80 -24.90 -7.46
N ASP A 70 -7.87 -25.58 -7.09
CA ASP A 70 -9.05 -25.66 -7.97
C ASP A 70 -9.60 -24.24 -8.19
N THR A 71 -9.78 -23.87 -9.45
CA THR A 71 -10.14 -22.52 -9.83
C THR A 71 -11.51 -22.09 -9.30
N GLN A 72 -12.48 -22.98 -9.30
CA GLN A 72 -13.84 -22.66 -8.85
C GLN A 72 -13.90 -22.57 -7.33
N THR A 73 -13.17 -23.42 -6.63
CA THR A 73 -13.04 -23.37 -5.17
C THR A 73 -12.36 -22.07 -4.73
N LEU A 74 -11.21 -21.72 -5.31
CA LEU A 74 -10.51 -20.46 -4.98
C LEU A 74 -11.37 -19.22 -5.29
N LYS A 75 -12.13 -19.24 -6.39
CA LYS A 75 -13.10 -18.16 -6.70
C LYS A 75 -14.18 -18.02 -5.63
N ARG A 76 -14.74 -19.14 -5.15
CA ARG A 76 -15.76 -19.12 -4.09
C ARG A 76 -15.19 -18.56 -2.79
N GLU A 77 -13.97 -18.91 -2.43
CA GLU A 77 -13.31 -18.47 -1.21
C GLU A 77 -13.02 -16.97 -1.18
N ILE A 78 -12.73 -16.37 -2.34
CA ILE A 78 -12.45 -14.93 -2.45
C ILE A 78 -13.58 -14.13 -3.11
N HIS A 79 -14.77 -14.69 -3.30
CA HIS A 79 -15.85 -14.06 -4.08
C HIS A 79 -16.30 -12.71 -3.51
N SER A 80 -16.17 -12.49 -2.20
CA SER A 80 -16.49 -11.22 -1.53
C SER A 80 -15.46 -10.12 -1.76
N ILE A 81 -14.31 -10.44 -2.38
CA ILE A 81 -13.27 -9.51 -2.78
C ILE A 81 -13.59 -8.94 -4.16
N GLY A 82 -13.62 -7.63 -4.29
CA GLY A 82 -13.83 -6.99 -5.59
C GLY A 82 -12.87 -7.51 -6.66
N PHE A 83 -13.36 -7.69 -7.89
CA PHE A 83 -12.58 -8.26 -9.02
C PHE A 83 -12.05 -9.68 -8.77
N TYR A 84 -12.75 -10.49 -8.01
CA TYR A 84 -12.32 -11.82 -7.60
C TYR A 84 -11.95 -12.74 -8.78
N ASN A 85 -12.58 -12.61 -9.93
CA ASN A 85 -12.24 -13.39 -11.12
C ASN A 85 -10.80 -13.16 -11.60
N SER A 86 -10.39 -11.90 -11.71
CA SER A 86 -9.02 -11.52 -12.07
C SER A 86 -8.05 -11.89 -10.96
N LYS A 87 -8.43 -11.65 -9.70
CA LYS A 87 -7.60 -11.98 -8.54
C LYS A 87 -7.35 -13.46 -8.37
N THR A 88 -8.35 -14.33 -8.67
CA THR A 88 -8.14 -15.78 -8.74
C THR A 88 -7.04 -16.13 -9.74
N LYS A 89 -7.09 -15.54 -10.94
CA LYS A 89 -6.04 -15.74 -11.96
C LYS A 89 -4.68 -15.27 -11.46
N TYR A 90 -4.63 -14.11 -10.79
CA TYR A 90 -3.39 -13.59 -10.21
C TYR A 90 -2.83 -14.50 -9.14
N LEU A 91 -3.62 -14.96 -8.17
CA LEU A 91 -3.14 -15.85 -7.11
C LEU A 91 -2.56 -17.16 -7.67
N LYS A 92 -3.26 -17.80 -8.61
CA LYS A 92 -2.76 -18.99 -9.29
C LYS A 92 -1.49 -18.71 -10.09
N GLY A 93 -1.45 -17.58 -10.81
CA GLY A 93 -0.30 -17.16 -11.58
C GLY A 93 0.91 -16.83 -10.71
N ILE A 94 0.70 -16.18 -9.56
CA ILE A 94 1.74 -15.95 -8.55
C ILE A 94 2.34 -17.28 -8.10
N GLY A 95 1.48 -18.25 -7.70
CA GLY A 95 1.94 -19.58 -7.29
C GLY A 95 2.80 -20.24 -8.36
N LYS A 96 2.34 -20.28 -9.61
CA LYS A 96 3.07 -20.84 -10.76
C LYS A 96 4.41 -20.12 -10.97
N ARG A 97 4.41 -18.78 -11.06
CA ARG A 97 5.61 -17.99 -11.31
C ARG A 97 6.65 -18.16 -10.22
N LEU A 98 6.22 -18.23 -8.95
CA LEU A 98 7.13 -18.48 -7.83
C LEU A 98 7.79 -19.85 -7.93
N LEU A 99 7.06 -20.89 -8.32
CA LEU A 99 7.63 -22.23 -8.50
C LEU A 99 8.62 -22.29 -9.68
N GLU A 100 8.24 -21.71 -10.81
CA GLU A 100 9.02 -21.78 -12.04
C GLU A 100 10.32 -20.99 -12.00
N ALA A 101 10.30 -19.79 -11.37
CA ALA A 101 11.43 -18.87 -11.44
C ALA A 101 12.13 -18.62 -10.11
N TYR A 102 11.49 -18.92 -8.96
CA TYR A 102 11.99 -18.51 -7.65
C TYR A 102 11.98 -19.62 -6.61
N GLY A 103 11.90 -20.90 -7.03
CA GLY A 103 11.93 -22.06 -6.11
C GLY A 103 10.81 -22.03 -5.07
N GLY A 104 9.65 -21.44 -5.41
CA GLY A 104 8.50 -21.30 -4.51
C GLY A 104 8.60 -20.16 -3.49
N LYS A 105 9.68 -19.37 -3.51
CA LYS A 105 9.91 -18.25 -2.58
C LYS A 105 9.57 -16.91 -3.22
N VAL A 106 9.13 -15.93 -2.41
CA VAL A 106 8.93 -14.56 -2.86
C VAL A 106 10.28 -13.91 -3.13
N PRO A 107 10.51 -13.31 -4.32
CA PRO A 107 11.79 -12.69 -4.65
C PRO A 107 12.05 -11.43 -3.82
N SER A 108 13.34 -11.11 -3.63
CA SER A 108 13.81 -9.99 -2.83
C SER A 108 14.21 -8.75 -3.63
N SER A 109 14.06 -8.77 -4.96
CA SER A 109 14.28 -7.60 -5.82
C SER A 109 12.96 -6.96 -6.25
N PHE A 110 12.99 -5.65 -6.48
CA PHE A 110 11.84 -4.90 -6.95
C PHE A 110 11.41 -5.34 -8.37
N GLU A 111 12.38 -5.57 -9.23
CA GLU A 111 12.20 -5.99 -10.61
C GLU A 111 11.56 -7.37 -10.71
N ASP A 112 12.02 -8.31 -9.90
CA ASP A 112 11.47 -9.67 -9.84
C ASP A 112 10.03 -9.67 -9.30
N LEU A 113 9.74 -8.84 -8.29
CA LEU A 113 8.37 -8.69 -7.79
C LEU A 113 7.41 -8.22 -8.87
N LEU A 114 7.84 -7.34 -9.77
CA LEU A 114 7.01 -6.86 -10.89
C LEU A 114 6.69 -7.95 -11.91
N THR A 115 7.43 -9.07 -11.93
CA THR A 115 7.12 -10.22 -12.80
C THR A 115 5.94 -11.05 -12.30
N LEU A 116 5.52 -10.85 -11.04
CA LEU A 116 4.40 -11.60 -10.46
C LEU A 116 3.06 -11.03 -10.94
N PRO A 117 2.13 -11.86 -11.39
CA PRO A 117 0.83 -11.42 -11.87
C PRO A 117 0.05 -10.60 -10.82
N GLY A 118 -0.45 -9.45 -11.22
CA GLY A 118 -1.21 -8.55 -10.33
C GLY A 118 -0.37 -7.71 -9.37
N VAL A 119 0.95 -7.84 -9.40
CA VAL A 119 1.87 -7.00 -8.63
C VAL A 119 2.22 -5.75 -9.42
N SER A 120 1.73 -4.60 -8.97
CA SER A 120 2.07 -3.29 -9.51
C SER A 120 3.31 -2.71 -8.83
N ARG A 121 3.87 -1.60 -9.36
CA ARG A 121 4.94 -0.82 -8.70
C ARG A 121 4.60 -0.49 -7.25
N LYS A 122 3.35 -0.03 -6.99
CA LYS A 122 2.87 0.24 -5.62
C LYS A 122 2.97 -1.00 -4.73
N THR A 123 2.52 -2.15 -5.23
CA THR A 123 2.57 -3.43 -4.50
C THR A 123 4.02 -3.84 -4.24
N ALA A 124 4.88 -3.77 -5.24
CA ALA A 124 6.30 -4.10 -5.10
C ALA A 124 6.99 -3.18 -4.07
N ASN A 125 6.80 -1.86 -4.13
CA ASN A 125 7.32 -0.92 -3.14
C ASN A 125 6.87 -1.27 -1.71
N LEU A 126 5.60 -1.62 -1.53
CA LEU A 126 5.07 -1.99 -0.21
C LEU A 126 5.69 -3.31 0.30
N VAL A 127 5.82 -4.31 -0.57
CA VAL A 127 6.45 -5.59 -0.24
C VAL A 127 7.93 -5.38 0.13
N MET A 128 8.69 -4.63 -0.68
CA MET A 128 10.08 -4.28 -0.39
C MET A 128 10.23 -3.57 0.96
N ALA A 129 9.38 -2.58 1.23
CA ALA A 129 9.43 -1.83 2.48
C ALA A 129 9.12 -2.71 3.71
N LYS A 130 8.10 -3.57 3.61
CA LYS A 130 7.65 -4.38 4.76
C LYS A 130 8.52 -5.60 5.03
N LEU A 131 8.95 -6.33 3.98
CA LEU A 131 9.75 -7.54 4.15
C LEU A 131 11.24 -7.26 4.31
N HIS A 132 11.77 -6.39 3.47
CA HIS A 132 13.23 -6.24 3.35
C HIS A 132 13.75 -5.00 4.08
N LYS A 133 12.85 -4.16 4.65
CA LYS A 133 13.20 -2.86 5.25
C LYS A 133 14.06 -1.99 4.30
N ARG A 134 13.95 -2.23 3.01
CA ARG A 134 14.67 -1.55 1.92
C ARG A 134 13.65 -0.97 0.94
N PRO A 135 12.91 0.08 1.35
CA PRO A 135 11.94 0.68 0.45
C PRO A 135 12.65 1.28 -0.77
N THR A 136 12.23 0.88 -1.97
CA THR A 136 12.76 1.41 -3.24
C THR A 136 12.07 2.71 -3.64
N GLY A 137 10.92 3.01 -3.04
CA GLY A 137 10.17 4.24 -3.27
C GLY A 137 8.91 4.31 -2.42
N VAL A 138 8.28 5.48 -2.44
CA VAL A 138 6.98 5.70 -1.78
C VAL A 138 5.89 5.00 -2.58
N ALA A 139 5.08 4.17 -1.92
CA ALA A 139 3.94 3.52 -2.55
C ALA A 139 2.81 4.53 -2.81
N VAL A 140 2.74 5.10 -4.01
CA VAL A 140 1.75 6.13 -4.35
C VAL A 140 0.38 5.49 -4.62
N ASP A 141 -0.50 5.60 -3.64
CA ASP A 141 -1.91 5.22 -3.76
C ASP A 141 -2.83 6.43 -4.00
N THR A 142 -4.14 6.24 -3.93
CA THR A 142 -5.11 7.32 -4.12
C THR A 142 -5.03 8.39 -3.02
N HIS A 143 -4.63 8.03 -1.79
CA HIS A 143 -4.44 8.97 -0.69
C HIS A 143 -3.16 9.77 -0.86
N VAL A 144 -2.03 9.09 -1.07
CA VAL A 144 -0.74 9.74 -1.33
C VAL A 144 -0.85 10.67 -2.53
N ARG A 145 -1.43 10.20 -3.66
CA ARG A 145 -1.65 11.03 -4.86
C ARG A 145 -2.45 12.29 -4.59
N ARG A 146 -3.49 12.21 -3.75
CA ARG A 146 -4.35 13.35 -3.41
C ARG A 146 -3.69 14.32 -2.43
N ILE A 147 -2.98 13.80 -1.43
CA ILE A 147 -2.51 14.58 -0.29
C ILE A 147 -1.17 15.24 -0.55
N SER A 148 -0.26 14.57 -1.26
CA SER A 148 1.08 15.11 -1.52
C SER A 148 1.07 16.48 -2.24
N PRO A 149 0.24 16.73 -3.27
CA PRO A 149 0.12 18.07 -3.85
C PRO A 149 -0.47 19.10 -2.88
N ARG A 150 -1.40 18.69 -2.00
CA ARG A 150 -1.98 19.58 -0.99
C ARG A 150 -0.97 20.02 0.05
N LEU A 151 -0.03 19.14 0.39
CA LEU A 151 1.10 19.44 1.29
C LEU A 151 2.21 20.23 0.58
N GLY A 152 2.15 20.43 -0.74
CA GLY A 152 3.18 21.06 -1.52
C GLY A 152 4.42 20.18 -1.74
N TRP A 153 4.30 18.86 -1.55
CA TRP A 153 5.39 17.90 -1.73
C TRP A 153 5.66 17.57 -3.22
N THR A 154 4.68 17.79 -4.07
CA THR A 154 4.77 17.69 -5.52
C THR A 154 3.78 18.67 -6.17
N LYS A 155 4.07 19.07 -7.40
CA LYS A 155 3.11 19.81 -8.25
C LYS A 155 2.28 18.86 -9.11
N GLU A 156 2.70 17.61 -9.23
CA GLU A 156 2.04 16.59 -10.04
C GLU A 156 0.77 16.05 -9.36
N LYS A 157 -0.31 15.81 -10.12
CA LYS A 157 -1.60 15.36 -9.59
C LYS A 157 -2.10 14.05 -10.22
N LYS A 158 -1.58 13.69 -11.41
CA LYS A 158 -2.08 12.58 -12.22
C LYS A 158 -1.04 11.47 -12.41
N ASN A 159 0.17 11.84 -12.77
CA ASN A 159 1.23 10.89 -13.08
C ASN A 159 1.87 10.33 -11.81
N VAL A 160 1.52 9.07 -11.49
CA VAL A 160 1.97 8.36 -10.28
C VAL A 160 3.49 8.26 -10.19
N GLU A 161 4.16 8.00 -11.31
CA GLU A 161 5.62 7.84 -11.35
C GLU A 161 6.36 9.17 -11.11
N LYS A 162 5.79 10.29 -11.58
CA LYS A 162 6.34 11.62 -11.27
C LYS A 162 6.14 11.97 -9.81
N ILE A 163 4.97 11.66 -9.23
CA ILE A 163 4.71 11.85 -7.81
C ILE A 163 5.71 11.01 -6.99
N GLU A 164 5.88 9.73 -7.31
CA GLU A 164 6.84 8.85 -6.63
C GLU A 164 8.25 9.45 -6.67
N ARG A 165 8.72 9.91 -7.83
CA ARG A 165 10.05 10.54 -7.96
C ARG A 165 10.21 11.80 -7.11
N ASP A 166 9.18 12.67 -7.09
CA ASP A 166 9.22 13.89 -6.30
C ASP A 166 9.29 13.57 -4.80
N LEU A 167 8.50 12.59 -4.35
CA LEU A 167 8.50 12.14 -2.96
C LEU A 167 9.82 11.47 -2.58
N ASN A 168 10.38 10.64 -3.47
CA ASN A 168 11.66 9.96 -3.23
C ASN A 168 12.85 10.95 -3.14
N ARG A 169 12.74 12.13 -3.79
CA ARG A 169 13.72 13.21 -3.66
C ARG A 169 13.55 14.02 -2.38
N LEU A 170 12.33 14.11 -1.88
CA LEU A 170 12.00 14.94 -0.71
C LEU A 170 12.20 14.20 0.60
N LEU A 171 11.81 12.92 0.67
CA LEU A 171 11.78 12.12 1.89
C LEU A 171 13.04 11.27 2.04
N ASP A 172 13.46 11.01 3.26
CA ASP A 172 14.46 9.98 3.53
C ASP A 172 13.86 8.58 3.28
N SER A 173 14.63 7.65 2.72
CA SER A 173 14.15 6.31 2.37
C SER A 173 13.56 5.54 3.55
N LYS A 174 14.10 5.73 4.75
CA LYS A 174 13.57 5.15 6.00
C LYS A 174 12.14 5.60 6.35
N ASP A 175 11.72 6.75 5.83
CA ASP A 175 10.42 7.35 6.09
C ASP A 175 9.36 7.02 5.01
N TYR A 176 9.72 6.34 3.91
CA TYR A 176 8.80 6.06 2.79
C TYR A 176 7.56 5.27 3.21
N LEU A 177 7.76 4.20 4.01
CA LEU A 177 6.63 3.41 4.51
C LEU A 177 5.75 4.22 5.45
N ASP A 178 6.35 4.92 6.40
CA ASP A 178 5.63 5.77 7.33
C ASP A 178 4.85 6.87 6.61
N ALA A 179 5.46 7.54 5.64
CA ALA A 179 4.79 8.56 4.84
C ALA A 179 3.57 7.98 4.12
N ASN A 180 3.71 6.81 3.47
CA ASN A 180 2.59 6.15 2.82
C ASN A 180 1.46 5.84 3.82
N GLU A 181 1.77 5.13 4.90
CA GLU A 181 0.77 4.67 5.86
C GLU A 181 0.06 5.81 6.60
N TYR A 182 0.80 6.82 7.07
CA TYR A 182 0.20 7.98 7.75
C TYR A 182 -0.60 8.88 6.81
N LEU A 183 -0.21 9.02 5.54
CA LEU A 183 -1.04 9.74 4.57
C LEU A 183 -2.33 8.97 4.24
N ILE A 184 -2.31 7.63 4.25
CA ILE A 184 -3.53 6.83 4.14
C ILE A 184 -4.46 7.11 5.33
N MET A 185 -3.93 7.06 6.56
CA MET A 185 -4.72 7.31 7.78
C MET A 185 -5.30 8.73 7.77
N LEU A 186 -4.51 9.75 7.45
CA LEU A 186 -4.97 11.13 7.30
C LEU A 186 -6.06 11.26 6.24
N GLY A 187 -5.91 10.54 5.13
CA GLY A 187 -6.87 10.57 4.02
C GLY A 187 -8.18 9.85 4.31
N ARG A 188 -8.15 8.85 5.17
CA ARG A 188 -9.35 8.15 5.67
C ARG A 188 -10.10 9.00 6.70
N ASP A 189 -9.39 9.73 7.54
CA ASP A 189 -9.96 10.58 8.60
C ASP A 189 -10.43 11.94 8.05
N VAL A 190 -9.54 12.87 7.79
CA VAL A 190 -9.87 14.29 7.53
C VAL A 190 -9.57 14.78 6.13
N CYS A 191 -8.51 14.29 5.46
CA CYS A 191 -8.08 14.80 4.15
C CYS A 191 -8.75 14.02 3.00
N LYS A 192 -10.08 14.01 2.96
CA LYS A 192 -10.92 13.36 1.94
C LYS A 192 -10.90 14.14 0.61
N ALA A 193 -11.78 13.78 -0.35
CA ALA A 193 -11.97 14.57 -1.58
C ALA A 193 -12.26 16.03 -1.25
N THR A 194 -13.24 16.28 -0.38
CA THR A 194 -13.46 17.56 0.30
C THR A 194 -12.79 17.48 1.68
N PRO A 195 -11.69 18.22 1.92
CA PRO A 195 -10.93 18.09 3.15
C PRO A 195 -11.59 18.88 4.30
N ARG A 196 -11.53 18.32 5.50
CA ARG A 196 -11.95 18.99 6.74
C ARG A 196 -10.74 19.67 7.39
N CYS A 197 -10.25 20.78 6.81
CA CYS A 197 -9.00 21.43 7.19
C CYS A 197 -9.01 21.93 8.64
N ILE A 198 -10.14 22.42 9.17
CA ILE A 198 -10.26 22.87 10.58
C ILE A 198 -9.91 21.77 11.57
N ALA A 199 -10.31 20.52 11.30
CA ALA A 199 -10.03 19.36 12.16
C ALA A 199 -8.67 18.69 11.86
N CYS A 200 -7.90 19.21 10.89
CA CYS A 200 -6.66 18.59 10.44
C CYS A 200 -5.48 18.97 11.34
N PRO A 201 -4.68 18.01 11.82
CA PRO A 201 -3.50 18.31 12.64
C PRO A 201 -2.39 19.06 11.89
N LEU A 202 -2.56 19.27 10.59
CA LEU A 202 -1.59 19.93 9.70
C LEU A 202 -2.08 21.27 9.15
N ASN A 203 -3.21 21.79 9.63
CA ASN A 203 -3.89 22.95 9.05
C ASN A 203 -2.99 24.19 8.94
N ASP A 204 -2.15 24.40 9.94
CA ASP A 204 -1.22 25.55 10.07
C ASP A 204 0.06 25.42 9.24
N ILE A 205 0.44 24.19 8.83
CA ILE A 205 1.66 23.94 8.05
C ILE A 205 1.38 23.49 6.61
N CYS A 206 0.14 23.05 6.34
CA CYS A 206 -0.29 22.61 5.02
C CYS A 206 -0.70 23.82 4.15
N PRO A 207 -0.12 24.04 2.96
CA PRO A 207 -0.53 25.13 2.06
C PRO A 207 -2.03 25.17 1.80
N THR A 208 -2.61 23.99 1.46
CA THR A 208 -4.07 23.90 1.24
C THR A 208 -4.87 24.15 2.53
N GLY A 209 -4.36 23.73 3.68
CA GLY A 209 -5.00 23.97 4.98
C GLY A 209 -5.09 25.45 5.27
N ARG A 210 -3.98 26.17 5.13
CA ARG A 210 -3.93 27.65 5.33
C ARG A 210 -4.92 28.39 4.44
N ASN A 211 -5.02 27.99 3.14
CA ASN A 211 -5.92 28.66 2.20
C ASN A 211 -7.40 28.32 2.46
N ASN A 212 -7.73 27.26 3.17
CA ASN A 212 -9.11 26.83 3.46
C ASN A 212 -9.57 27.22 4.87
N LEU A 213 -8.75 27.94 5.64
CA LEU A 213 -9.14 28.46 6.95
C LEU A 213 -9.70 29.90 6.87
N TYR A 214 -9.62 30.49 5.70
CA TYR A 214 -10.16 31.81 5.34
C TYR A 214 -11.11 31.62 4.16
#